data_eec135ec79063efe33feb78baf1518c8
#
_entry.id   eec135ec79063efe33feb78baf1518c8
#
_cell.length_a   1.000
_cell.length_b   1.000
_cell.length_c   1.000
_cell.angle_alpha   90.00
_cell.angle_beta   90.00
_cell.angle_gamma   90.00
#
_symmetry.space_group_name_H-M   'P 1'
#
loop_
_entity.id
_entity.type
_entity.pdbx_description
1 polymer ?
#
loop_
_entity_poly.entity_id
_entity_poly.type
_entity_poly.pdbx_seq_one_letter_code
_entity_poly.pdbx_strand_id
1 'polypeptide(L)'
;FVSHLITIHIKEVIGRLSAYCGAMAASAGASGAMAFADGLSPRQVKMAVETTLATVSGVICDGAKSSCATKIATGISMAVDAYYAAKKGRSFNDGEGIVGRNIESTITHVGTLGCDGMLTTDDVILHIMLDD
;
A
#
# COMPACT_ATOMS: atom_id res chain seq x y z
N PHE A 1 -7.58 -12.01 9.73
CA PHE A 1 -8.45 -10.94 10.28
C PHE A 1 -7.73 -9.58 10.27
N VAL A 2 -6.61 -9.42 10.98
CA VAL A 2 -5.85 -8.15 11.08
C VAL A 2 -5.47 -7.60 9.69
N SER A 3 -4.95 -8.44 8.79
CA SER A 3 -4.61 -8.04 7.42
C SER A 3 -5.81 -7.41 6.69
N HIS A 4 -6.99 -8.00 6.81
CA HIS A 4 -8.21 -7.49 6.17
C HIS A 4 -8.66 -6.15 6.77
N LEU A 5 -8.60 -6.00 8.10
CA LEU A 5 -8.96 -4.74 8.75
C LEU A 5 -8.07 -3.58 8.28
N ILE A 6 -6.75 -3.79 8.28
CA ILE A 6 -5.79 -2.78 7.79
C ILE A 6 -6.05 -2.48 6.31
N THR A 7 -6.25 -3.51 5.48
CA THR A 7 -6.52 -3.33 4.04
C THR A 7 -7.81 -2.56 3.81
N ILE A 8 -8.88 -2.87 4.54
CA ILE A 8 -10.17 -2.16 4.44
C ILE A 8 -9.97 -0.70 4.80
N HIS A 9 -9.31 -0.41 5.93
CA HIS A 9 -9.04 0.95 6.37
C HIS A 9 -8.27 1.77 5.32
N ILE A 10 -7.23 1.21 4.72
CA ILE A 10 -6.50 1.84 3.62
C ILE A 10 -7.41 2.06 2.40
N LYS A 11 -8.23 1.06 2.04
CA LYS A 11 -9.12 1.12 0.88
C LYS A 11 -10.29 2.09 1.05
N GLU A 12 -10.72 2.38 2.27
CA GLU A 12 -11.74 3.41 2.53
C GLU A 12 -11.28 4.79 2.06
N VAL A 13 -9.98 5.09 2.20
CA VAL A 13 -9.41 6.39 1.78
C VAL A 13 -9.08 6.42 0.29
N ILE A 14 -8.59 5.33 -0.28
CA ILE A 14 -8.25 5.22 -1.72
C ILE A 14 -9.52 5.13 -2.59
N GLY A 15 -10.62 4.61 -2.05
CA GLY A 15 -11.84 4.36 -2.78
C GLY A 15 -11.86 3.00 -3.51
N ARG A 16 -13.00 2.72 -4.16
CA ARG A 16 -13.26 1.42 -4.82
C ARG A 16 -12.60 1.31 -6.18
N LEU A 17 -12.59 2.40 -6.92
CA LEU A 17 -12.03 2.52 -8.27
C LEU A 17 -10.92 3.54 -8.24
N SER A 18 -9.72 3.12 -8.58
CA SER A 18 -8.52 3.96 -8.64
C SER A 18 -7.42 3.20 -9.40
N ALA A 19 -6.57 3.92 -10.11
CA ALA A 19 -5.34 3.35 -10.67
C ALA A 19 -4.36 2.90 -9.59
N TYR A 20 -4.60 3.18 -8.33
CA TYR A 20 -3.82 2.60 -7.23
C TYR A 20 -4.08 1.09 -7.11
N CYS A 21 -3.05 0.30 -7.22
CA CYS A 21 -3.20 -1.16 -7.21
C CYS A 21 -3.69 -1.69 -5.86
N GLY A 22 -4.86 -2.33 -5.85
CA GLY A 22 -5.45 -2.92 -4.64
C GLY A 22 -4.58 -4.00 -3.98
N ALA A 23 -3.74 -4.71 -4.78
CA ALA A 23 -2.79 -5.67 -4.25
C ALA A 23 -1.73 -5.00 -3.34
N MET A 24 -1.40 -3.73 -3.59
CA MET A 24 -0.45 -2.98 -2.75
C MET A 24 -1.06 -2.61 -1.40
N ALA A 25 -2.34 -2.22 -1.37
CA ALA A 25 -3.06 -2.02 -0.10
C ALA A 25 -3.15 -3.33 0.70
N ALA A 26 -3.42 -4.45 0.02
CA ALA A 26 -3.44 -5.77 0.66
C ALA A 26 -2.06 -6.20 1.19
N SER A 27 -0.98 -5.84 0.48
CA SER A 27 0.38 -6.11 0.92
C SER A 27 0.75 -5.33 2.19
N ALA A 28 0.32 -4.06 2.28
CA ALA A 28 0.47 -3.27 3.50
C ALA A 28 -0.33 -3.89 4.67
N GLY A 29 -1.54 -4.38 4.40
CA GLY A 29 -2.30 -5.16 5.38
C GLY A 29 -1.58 -6.43 5.83
N ALA A 30 -0.92 -7.13 4.91
CA ALA A 30 -0.16 -8.33 5.21
C ALA A 30 1.07 -8.02 6.08
N SER A 31 1.82 -6.94 5.80
CA SER A 31 2.98 -6.54 6.60
C SER A 31 2.59 -6.24 8.05
N GLY A 32 1.52 -5.49 8.26
CA GLY A 32 0.98 -5.20 9.58
C GLY A 32 0.51 -6.45 10.31
N ALA A 33 -0.14 -7.39 9.59
CA ALA A 33 -0.60 -8.65 10.18
C ALA A 33 0.56 -9.56 10.59
N MET A 34 1.64 -9.63 9.81
CA MET A 34 2.85 -10.37 10.18
C MET A 34 3.47 -9.80 11.45
N ALA A 35 3.62 -8.47 11.51
CA ALA A 35 4.15 -7.77 12.68
C ALA A 35 3.27 -8.02 13.93
N PHE A 36 1.96 -7.95 13.76
CA PHE A 36 1.00 -8.24 14.84
C PHE A 36 1.09 -9.69 15.32
N ALA A 37 1.12 -10.66 14.40
CA ALA A 37 1.18 -12.09 14.72
C ALA A 37 2.48 -12.48 15.44
N ASP A 38 3.58 -11.79 15.15
CA ASP A 38 4.88 -11.95 15.82
C ASP A 38 4.94 -11.22 17.19
N GLY A 39 3.84 -10.61 17.63
CA GLY A 39 3.74 -9.91 18.92
C GLY A 39 4.53 -8.61 18.99
N LEU A 40 4.81 -7.98 17.85
CA LEU A 40 5.50 -6.70 17.82
C LEU A 40 4.61 -5.59 18.43
N SER A 41 5.25 -4.54 18.92
CA SER A 41 4.53 -3.39 19.49
C SER A 41 3.63 -2.71 18.46
N PRO A 42 2.56 -2.01 18.89
CA PRO A 42 1.70 -1.24 17.98
C PRO A 42 2.48 -0.24 17.10
N ARG A 43 3.56 0.33 17.65
CA ARG A 43 4.47 1.20 16.89
C ARG A 43 5.12 0.45 15.73
N GLN A 44 5.64 -0.75 15.98
CA GLN A 44 6.30 -1.56 14.95
C GLN A 44 5.30 -2.07 13.90
N VAL A 45 4.06 -2.40 14.31
CA VAL A 45 2.99 -2.74 13.35
C VAL A 45 2.75 -1.57 12.39
N LYS A 46 2.62 -0.34 12.91
CA LYS A 46 2.48 0.88 12.09
C LYS A 46 3.67 1.07 11.16
N MET A 47 4.90 0.90 11.65
CA MET A 47 6.12 1.01 10.85
C MET A 47 6.12 0.04 9.67
N ALA A 48 5.68 -1.21 9.85
CA ALA A 48 5.59 -2.19 8.78
C ALA A 48 4.59 -1.76 7.69
N VAL A 49 3.40 -1.33 8.10
CA VAL A 49 2.36 -0.82 7.18
C VAL A 49 2.86 0.39 6.41
N GLU A 50 3.42 1.37 7.09
CA GLU A 50 3.92 2.63 6.52
C GLU A 50 5.04 2.40 5.53
N THR A 51 6.04 1.57 5.90
CA THR A 51 7.15 1.23 5.01
C THR A 51 6.65 0.57 3.74
N THR A 52 5.68 -0.34 3.84
CA THR A 52 5.08 -0.98 2.66
C THR A 52 4.37 0.05 1.78
N LEU A 53 3.48 0.88 2.36
CA LEU A 53 2.73 1.90 1.61
C LEU A 53 3.68 2.87 0.89
N ALA A 54 4.66 3.41 1.60
CA ALA A 54 5.59 4.38 1.03
C ALA A 54 6.43 3.80 -0.12
N THR A 55 6.72 2.49 -0.08
CA THR A 55 7.56 1.84 -1.09
C THR A 55 6.78 1.46 -2.35
N VAL A 56 5.54 0.98 -2.22
CA VAL A 56 4.80 0.40 -3.36
C VAL A 56 3.67 1.29 -3.89
N SER A 57 3.56 2.52 -3.44
CA SER A 57 2.47 3.44 -3.82
C SER A 57 2.42 3.80 -5.31
N GLY A 58 3.52 3.59 -6.05
CA GLY A 58 3.58 3.84 -7.49
C GLY A 58 3.13 2.68 -8.38
N VAL A 59 2.72 1.56 -7.82
CA VAL A 59 2.24 0.41 -8.61
C VAL A 59 0.80 0.65 -9.05
N ILE A 60 0.60 0.77 -10.37
CA ILE A 60 -0.72 1.03 -10.95
C ILE A 60 -1.57 -0.24 -11.11
N CYS A 61 -2.89 -0.05 -11.10
CA CYS A 61 -3.87 -1.05 -11.47
C CYS A 61 -4.32 -0.80 -12.92
N ASP A 62 -4.03 -1.72 -13.81
CA ASP A 62 -4.34 -1.70 -15.23
C ASP A 62 -5.35 -2.81 -15.61
N GLY A 63 -6.21 -3.18 -14.67
CA GLY A 63 -7.21 -4.24 -14.80
C GLY A 63 -6.71 -5.62 -14.36
N ALA A 64 -7.64 -6.58 -14.29
CA ALA A 64 -7.33 -7.96 -13.88
C ALA A 64 -6.63 -8.72 -15.01
N LYS A 65 -5.34 -8.97 -14.86
CA LYS A 65 -4.47 -9.59 -15.87
C LYS A 65 -3.46 -10.54 -15.23
N SER A 66 -2.76 -11.31 -16.06
CA SER A 66 -1.69 -12.21 -15.60
C SER A 66 -0.57 -11.50 -14.84
N SER A 67 -0.28 -10.24 -15.18
CA SER A 67 0.68 -9.40 -14.46
C SER A 67 0.30 -9.16 -12.98
N CYS A 68 -0.96 -9.32 -12.61
CA CYS A 68 -1.38 -9.21 -11.20
C CYS A 68 -0.69 -10.25 -10.32
N ALA A 69 -0.40 -11.45 -10.83
CA ALA A 69 0.34 -12.46 -10.09
C ALA A 69 1.73 -11.94 -9.67
N THR A 70 2.43 -11.30 -10.59
CA THR A 70 3.75 -10.69 -10.32
C THR A 70 3.63 -9.50 -9.36
N LYS A 71 2.62 -8.64 -9.55
CA LYS A 71 2.36 -7.52 -8.64
C LYS A 71 2.10 -8.02 -7.21
N ILE A 72 1.30 -9.07 -7.04
CA ILE A 72 1.04 -9.68 -5.73
C ILE A 72 2.35 -10.22 -5.13
N ALA A 73 3.13 -10.98 -5.90
CA ALA A 73 4.41 -11.52 -5.44
C ALA A 73 5.37 -10.41 -4.98
N THR A 74 5.50 -9.35 -5.77
CA THR A 74 6.32 -8.16 -5.43
C THR A 74 5.82 -7.48 -4.15
N GLY A 75 4.50 -7.28 -4.05
CA GLY A 75 3.90 -6.66 -2.87
C GLY A 75 4.12 -7.48 -1.59
N ILE A 76 4.00 -8.80 -1.67
CA ILE A 76 4.27 -9.68 -0.52
C ILE A 76 5.76 -9.69 -0.16
N SER A 77 6.66 -9.71 -1.15
CA SER A 77 8.10 -9.60 -0.87
C SER A 77 8.41 -8.30 -0.11
N MET A 78 7.85 -7.18 -0.57
CA MET A 78 8.01 -5.90 0.14
C MET A 78 7.38 -5.91 1.53
N ALA A 79 6.23 -6.56 1.70
CA ALA A 79 5.57 -6.69 2.99
C ALA A 79 6.45 -7.45 4.00
N VAL A 80 7.14 -8.50 3.55
CA VAL A 80 8.09 -9.28 4.36
C VAL A 80 9.29 -8.42 4.75
N ASP A 81 9.87 -7.69 3.79
CA ASP A 81 11.00 -6.79 4.05
C ASP A 81 10.62 -5.68 5.03
N ALA A 82 9.45 -5.08 4.86
CA ALA A 82 8.92 -4.05 5.76
C ALA A 82 8.70 -4.59 7.19
N TYR A 83 8.15 -5.80 7.31
CA TYR A 83 8.01 -6.47 8.60
C TYR A 83 9.37 -6.67 9.29
N TYR A 84 10.37 -7.18 8.57
CA TYR A 84 11.71 -7.37 9.16
C TYR A 84 12.40 -6.04 9.50
N ALA A 85 12.21 -4.99 8.71
CA ALA A 85 12.69 -3.65 9.02
C ALA A 85 12.05 -3.14 10.32
N ALA A 86 10.72 -3.22 10.42
CA ALA A 86 9.98 -2.80 11.60
C ALA A 86 10.38 -3.59 12.85
N LYS A 87 10.62 -4.89 12.73
CA LYS A 87 11.13 -5.74 13.82
C LYS A 87 12.47 -5.25 14.36
N LYS A 88 13.31 -4.66 13.50
CA LYS A 88 14.58 -4.03 13.86
C LYS A 88 14.44 -2.56 14.26
N GLY A 89 13.21 -2.06 14.40
CA GLY A 89 12.93 -0.66 14.72
C GLY A 89 13.30 0.34 13.62
N ARG A 90 13.32 -0.11 12.36
CA ARG A 90 13.64 0.73 11.18
C ARG A 90 12.38 1.07 10.41
N SER A 91 12.24 2.33 10.04
CA SER A 91 11.20 2.89 9.20
C SER A 91 11.72 4.17 8.56
N PHE A 92 10.92 4.78 7.69
CA PHE A 92 11.18 6.11 7.15
C PHE A 92 10.95 7.20 8.21
N ASN A 93 11.48 8.40 7.98
CA ASN A 93 11.25 9.52 8.86
C ASN A 93 10.00 10.30 8.44
N ASP A 94 9.36 10.94 9.39
CA ASP A 94 8.24 11.84 9.15
C ASP A 94 8.59 12.91 8.11
N GLY A 95 7.74 13.08 7.11
CA GLY A 95 7.95 14.05 6.04
C GLY A 95 8.85 13.59 4.89
N GLU A 96 9.32 12.35 4.88
CA GLU A 96 10.01 11.78 3.72
C GLU A 96 8.99 11.42 2.62
N GLY A 97 8.85 12.29 1.62
CA GLY A 97 7.92 12.10 0.52
C GLY A 97 6.46 12.05 0.99
N ILE A 98 5.78 10.92 0.78
CA ILE A 98 4.39 10.71 1.20
C ILE A 98 4.25 10.25 2.65
N VAL A 99 5.34 9.98 3.35
CA VAL A 99 5.31 9.59 4.77
C VAL A 99 4.87 10.78 5.61
N GLY A 100 3.75 10.61 6.31
CA GLY A 100 3.17 11.63 7.19
C GLY A 100 3.78 11.60 8.60
N ARG A 101 3.27 12.47 9.47
CA ARG A 101 3.70 12.50 10.89
C ARG A 101 3.25 11.28 11.69
N ASN A 102 2.33 10.52 11.16
CA ASN A 102 1.81 9.28 11.74
C ASN A 102 1.18 8.44 10.63
N ILE A 103 0.88 7.19 10.93
CA ILE A 103 0.34 6.23 9.96
C ILE A 103 -0.97 6.73 9.31
N GLU A 104 -1.85 7.40 10.06
CA GLU A 104 -3.12 7.89 9.52
C GLU A 104 -2.91 9.01 8.49
N SER A 105 -1.94 9.91 8.73
CA SER A 105 -1.57 10.90 7.72
C SER A 105 -0.90 10.28 6.51
N THR A 106 -0.09 9.24 6.67
CA THR A 106 0.47 8.49 5.53
C THR A 106 -0.63 7.82 4.71
N ILE A 107 -1.61 7.17 5.35
CA ILE A 107 -2.77 6.57 4.69
C ILE A 107 -3.58 7.65 3.95
N THR A 108 -3.79 8.80 4.56
CA THR A 108 -4.48 9.94 3.92
C THR A 108 -3.73 10.44 2.69
N HIS A 109 -2.40 10.58 2.75
CA HIS A 109 -1.58 10.99 1.60
C HIS A 109 -1.65 9.98 0.46
N VAL A 110 -1.59 8.69 0.78
CA VAL A 110 -1.78 7.60 -0.20
C VAL A 110 -3.19 7.65 -0.80
N GLY A 111 -4.22 7.94 0.02
CA GLY A 111 -5.59 8.11 -0.44
C GLY A 111 -5.73 9.29 -1.41
N THR A 112 -5.17 10.44 -1.07
CA THR A 112 -5.14 11.62 -1.96
C THR A 112 -4.43 11.30 -3.27
N LEU A 113 -3.29 10.61 -3.21
CA LEU A 113 -2.59 10.17 -4.42
C LEU A 113 -3.47 9.24 -5.27
N GLY A 114 -4.13 8.27 -4.66
CA GLY A 114 -4.99 7.32 -5.36
C GLY A 114 -6.29 7.92 -5.90
N CYS A 115 -6.93 8.82 -5.15
CA CYS A 115 -8.19 9.45 -5.55
C CYS A 115 -7.96 10.61 -6.54
N ASP A 116 -7.11 11.56 -6.18
CA ASP A 116 -6.98 12.81 -6.93
C ASP A 116 -5.81 12.75 -7.92
N GLY A 117 -4.68 12.22 -7.48
CA GLY A 117 -3.46 12.18 -8.29
C GLY A 117 -3.51 11.17 -9.44
N MET A 118 -4.31 10.11 -9.31
CA MET A 118 -4.41 9.05 -10.31
C MET A 118 -5.65 9.11 -11.21
N LEU A 119 -6.49 10.15 -11.15
CA LEU A 119 -7.66 10.30 -12.03
C LEU A 119 -7.28 10.29 -13.51
N THR A 120 -6.33 11.13 -13.91
CA THR A 120 -5.83 11.15 -15.28
C THR A 120 -5.13 9.84 -15.66
N THR A 121 -4.53 9.15 -14.71
CA THR A 121 -3.88 7.86 -14.93
C THR A 121 -4.90 6.78 -15.29
N ASP A 122 -6.06 6.77 -14.64
CA ASP A 122 -7.17 5.87 -14.97
C ASP A 122 -7.65 6.09 -16.41
N ASP A 123 -7.86 7.35 -16.80
CA ASP A 123 -8.29 7.71 -18.17
C ASP A 123 -7.27 7.26 -19.22
N VAL A 124 -5.98 7.52 -18.97
CA VAL A 124 -4.90 7.12 -19.89
C VAL A 124 -4.82 5.60 -20.02
N ILE A 125 -4.92 4.86 -18.90
CA ILE A 125 -4.92 3.39 -18.94
C ILE A 125 -6.11 2.87 -19.75
N LEU A 126 -7.29 3.45 -19.53
CA LEU A 126 -8.50 3.04 -20.26
C LEU A 126 -8.36 3.27 -21.77
N HIS A 127 -7.84 4.43 -22.20
CA HIS A 127 -7.58 4.70 -23.61
C HIS A 127 -6.59 3.69 -24.21
N ILE A 128 -5.46 3.43 -23.54
CA ILE A 128 -4.49 2.43 -23.98
C ILE A 128 -5.17 1.06 -24.19
N MET A 129 -6.05 0.68 -23.27
CA MET A 129 -6.73 -0.64 -23.35
C MET A 129 -7.80 -0.72 -24.44
N LEU A 130 -8.34 0.40 -24.91
CA LEU A 130 -9.37 0.46 -25.94
C LEU A 130 -8.79 0.65 -27.34
N ASP A 131 -7.57 1.17 -27.45
CA ASP A 131 -6.91 1.45 -28.72
C ASP A 131 -6.14 0.22 -29.27
N ASP A 132 -5.91 -0.81 -28.46
CA ASP A 132 -5.31 -2.12 -28.82
C ASP A 132 -6.40 -3.16 -29.12
#